data_bdb478fa2e83a6c51b916989afd08b78
#
_entry.id   bdb478fa2e83a6c51b916989afd08b78
#
_cell.length_a   1.000
_cell.length_b   1.000
_cell.length_c   1.000
_cell.angle_alpha   90.00
_cell.angle_beta   90.00
_cell.angle_gamma   90.00
#
_symmetry.space_group_name_H-M   'P 1'
#
loop_
_entity.id
_entity.type
_entity.pdbx_description
1 polymer ?
#
loop_
_entity_poly.entity_id
_entity_poly.type
_entity_poly.pdbx_seq_one_letter_code
_entity_poly.pdbx_strand_id
1 'polypeptide(L)'
;YKHDDVEINYVKGIDIVSPGWPENELMCDTLTAGEQQSIQEAVELARRSDVAVLVLGDNQRTSGESRTRSSLDLPGHQEQLLEAVVRTGKPVVLVLIWGRPATINFADRYCKGILAAGYPGAQGGLAIAEALKGDYNPGGKLTGTWLKTVGQLPMNIPTKPNANWEPMQYRSAANKGLLYCFGHGLSYTTFRYDNLKIDSIHSQTAHVKVTCRVTNTGSVAGDEVVQLYVNDVVSSTTTYEKNLRGFERIHLQPGESREVSFSIVPDDLILINEKKERVVEPGEFRVMVGSSYDDIRLKDSFFYRSDTTDGNVQSANKGKMIDESNFKEEKE
;
A
#
# COMPACT_ATOMS: atom_id res chain seq x y z
N TYR A 1 9.34 -31.04 -10.40
CA TYR A 1 8.54 -30.57 -11.53
C TYR A 1 9.44 -29.71 -12.42
N LYS A 2 9.53 -30.02 -13.71
CA LYS A 2 10.29 -29.20 -14.67
C LYS A 2 9.30 -28.49 -15.58
N HIS A 3 9.46 -27.20 -15.69
CA HIS A 3 8.72 -26.38 -16.63
C HIS A 3 9.72 -25.44 -17.31
N ASP A 4 9.88 -25.57 -18.60
CA ASP A 4 10.91 -24.90 -19.39
C ASP A 4 12.30 -25.14 -18.79
N ASP A 5 13.09 -24.13 -18.53
CA ASP A 5 14.45 -24.24 -17.97
C ASP A 5 14.49 -24.16 -16.43
N VAL A 6 13.34 -24.31 -15.75
CA VAL A 6 13.24 -24.20 -14.28
C VAL A 6 12.96 -25.57 -13.66
N GLU A 7 13.81 -25.99 -12.72
CA GLU A 7 13.56 -27.15 -11.86
C GLU A 7 12.91 -26.70 -10.56
N ILE A 8 11.71 -27.22 -10.28
CA ILE A 8 10.97 -26.90 -9.06
C ILE A 8 11.02 -28.08 -8.10
N ASN A 9 11.58 -27.85 -6.94
CA ASN A 9 11.59 -28.77 -5.82
C ASN A 9 10.69 -28.24 -4.69
N TYR A 10 9.98 -29.12 -4.01
CA TYR A 10 9.00 -28.76 -2.99
C TYR A 10 9.22 -29.51 -1.68
N VAL A 11 9.04 -28.80 -0.60
CA VAL A 11 8.89 -29.35 0.74
C VAL A 11 7.79 -28.59 1.49
N LYS A 12 7.03 -29.28 2.32
CA LYS A 12 5.89 -28.68 3.01
C LYS A 12 6.29 -27.54 3.96
N GLY A 13 7.45 -27.59 4.58
CA GLY A 13 7.83 -26.68 5.65
C GLY A 13 7.02 -26.98 6.93
N ILE A 14 6.25 -26.00 7.41
CA ILE A 14 5.45 -26.12 8.63
C ILE A 14 3.97 -25.90 8.38
N ASP A 15 3.15 -26.23 9.38
CA ASP A 15 1.73 -25.90 9.35
C ASP A 15 1.49 -24.41 9.65
N ILE A 16 0.40 -23.85 9.11
CA ILE A 16 0.04 -22.44 9.29
C ILE A 16 -0.19 -22.10 10.77
N VAL A 17 -0.76 -23.04 11.52
CA VAL A 17 -0.95 -22.90 12.97
C VAL A 17 -0.35 -24.10 13.69
N SER A 18 0.26 -23.86 14.83
CA SER A 18 0.77 -24.92 15.69
C SER A 18 -0.36 -25.68 16.39
N PRO A 19 -0.09 -26.84 17.01
CA PRO A 19 -1.09 -27.58 17.75
C PRO A 19 -1.74 -26.83 18.92
N GLY A 20 -1.02 -25.85 19.52
CA GLY A 20 -1.51 -25.03 20.62
C GLY A 20 -2.39 -23.86 20.22
N TRP A 21 -2.79 -23.75 18.95
CA TRP A 21 -3.68 -22.68 18.49
C TRP A 21 -5.08 -22.81 19.12
N PRO A 22 -5.74 -21.70 19.59
CA PRO A 22 -5.27 -20.29 19.49
C PRO A 22 -4.46 -19.75 20.68
N GLU A 23 -4.28 -20.50 21.74
CA GLU A 23 -3.64 -20.04 22.98
C GLU A 23 -2.21 -19.60 22.78
N ASN A 24 -1.50 -20.24 21.86
CA ASN A 24 -0.12 -19.92 21.53
C ASN A 24 0.08 -18.60 20.74
N GLU A 25 -0.99 -17.95 20.33
CA GLU A 25 -0.88 -16.57 19.81
C GLU A 25 -0.45 -15.58 20.92
N LEU A 26 -0.81 -15.86 22.15
CA LEU A 26 -0.45 -15.03 23.31
C LEU A 26 0.84 -15.49 24.00
N MET A 27 1.10 -16.79 23.98
CA MET A 27 2.29 -17.39 24.59
C MET A 27 2.98 -18.29 23.58
N CYS A 28 4.09 -17.79 23.05
CA CYS A 28 4.83 -18.50 22.01
C CYS A 28 5.22 -19.92 22.45
N ASP A 29 4.75 -20.92 21.72
CA ASP A 29 5.16 -22.31 21.92
C ASP A 29 6.60 -22.52 21.49
N THR A 30 7.20 -23.58 22.01
CA THR A 30 8.45 -24.08 21.43
C THR A 30 8.16 -24.95 20.22
N LEU A 31 9.04 -24.88 19.22
CA LEU A 31 8.99 -25.79 18.08
C LEU A 31 8.97 -27.25 18.53
N THR A 32 8.02 -28.00 18.01
CA THR A 32 8.03 -29.45 18.16
C THR A 32 9.20 -30.10 17.42
N ALA A 33 9.60 -31.31 17.77
CA ALA A 33 10.65 -32.04 17.05
C ALA A 33 10.31 -32.21 15.55
N GLY A 34 9.02 -32.41 15.22
CA GLY A 34 8.57 -32.50 13.83
C GLY A 34 8.70 -31.16 13.06
N GLU A 35 8.36 -30.05 13.69
CA GLU A 35 8.53 -28.71 13.09
C GLU A 35 10.01 -28.37 12.89
N GLN A 36 10.87 -28.70 13.87
CA GLN A 36 12.32 -28.53 13.77
C GLN A 36 12.89 -29.30 12.57
N GLN A 37 12.47 -30.57 12.41
CA GLN A 37 12.88 -31.38 11.28
C GLN A 37 12.38 -30.79 9.95
N SER A 38 11.12 -30.37 9.86
CA SER A 38 10.55 -29.77 8.66
C SER A 38 11.25 -28.47 8.26
N ILE A 39 11.60 -27.62 9.24
CA ILE A 39 12.41 -26.42 9.01
C ILE A 39 13.80 -26.79 8.49
N GLN A 40 14.43 -27.80 9.06
CA GLN A 40 15.74 -28.26 8.59
C GLN A 40 15.69 -28.77 7.16
N GLU A 41 14.69 -29.56 6.79
CA GLU A 41 14.49 -30.04 5.42
C GLU A 41 14.30 -28.86 4.43
N ALA A 42 13.54 -27.84 4.83
CA ALA A 42 13.37 -26.64 4.04
C ALA A 42 14.68 -25.86 3.87
N VAL A 43 15.48 -25.73 4.92
CA VAL A 43 16.80 -25.09 4.89
C VAL A 43 17.76 -25.84 3.96
N GLU A 44 17.79 -27.18 4.04
CA GLU A 44 18.63 -28.00 3.17
C GLU A 44 18.22 -27.91 1.70
N LEU A 45 16.90 -27.86 1.43
CA LEU A 45 16.41 -27.65 0.08
C LEU A 45 16.80 -26.25 -0.42
N ALA A 46 16.61 -25.21 0.39
CA ALA A 46 16.97 -23.84 0.02
C ALA A 46 18.47 -23.70 -0.28
N ARG A 47 19.36 -24.32 0.50
CA ARG A 47 20.81 -24.27 0.25
C ARG A 47 21.24 -24.80 -1.10
N ARG A 48 20.56 -25.80 -1.64
CA ARG A 48 20.85 -26.40 -2.95
C ARG A 48 20.04 -25.81 -4.10
N SER A 49 19.19 -24.81 -3.81
CA SER A 49 18.39 -24.07 -4.80
C SER A 49 19.03 -22.71 -5.11
N ASP A 50 18.70 -22.13 -6.25
CA ASP A 50 19.15 -20.78 -6.63
C ASP A 50 18.27 -19.71 -5.95
N VAL A 51 16.99 -20.00 -5.79
CA VAL A 51 15.98 -19.12 -5.15
C VAL A 51 15.06 -19.97 -4.29
N ALA A 52 14.70 -19.48 -3.14
CA ALA A 52 13.65 -20.05 -2.28
C ALA A 52 12.38 -19.22 -2.39
N VAL A 53 11.27 -19.86 -2.74
CA VAL A 53 9.93 -19.22 -2.70
C VAL A 53 9.18 -19.79 -1.51
N LEU A 54 8.90 -18.96 -0.51
CA LEU A 54 8.11 -19.33 0.65
C LEU A 54 6.67 -18.87 0.45
N VAL A 55 5.73 -19.81 0.52
CA VAL A 55 4.29 -19.53 0.49
C VAL A 55 3.78 -19.63 1.92
N LEU A 56 3.54 -18.49 2.54
CA LEU A 56 3.12 -18.35 3.94
C LEU A 56 1.79 -17.60 4.01
N GLY A 57 1.19 -17.58 5.19
CA GLY A 57 -0.03 -16.80 5.35
C GLY A 57 -0.99 -17.37 6.39
N ASP A 58 -2.28 -17.16 6.13
CA ASP A 58 -3.37 -17.64 6.98
C ASP A 58 -4.31 -18.64 6.27
N ASN A 59 -5.26 -19.16 7.03
CA ASN A 59 -6.28 -20.07 6.52
C ASN A 59 -7.62 -19.88 7.26
N GLN A 60 -8.58 -20.76 7.05
CA GLN A 60 -9.90 -20.72 7.69
C GLN A 60 -9.87 -20.82 9.23
N ARG A 61 -8.75 -21.29 9.85
CA ARG A 61 -8.61 -21.32 11.31
C ARG A 61 -8.22 -19.96 11.88
N THR A 62 -7.57 -19.11 11.09
CA THR A 62 -7.00 -17.82 11.51
C THR A 62 -7.71 -16.61 10.91
N SER A 63 -8.54 -16.80 9.88
CA SER A 63 -9.24 -15.72 9.18
C SER A 63 -10.68 -16.14 8.87
N GLY A 64 -11.63 -15.24 9.08
CA GLY A 64 -13.06 -15.42 8.89
C GLY A 64 -13.90 -14.94 10.06
N GLU A 65 -15.19 -15.21 10.03
CA GLU A 65 -16.11 -14.90 11.12
C GLU A 65 -15.69 -15.61 12.41
N SER A 66 -15.74 -14.89 13.51
CA SER A 66 -15.29 -15.39 14.84
C SER A 66 -13.81 -15.84 14.90
N ARG A 67 -12.98 -15.30 14.00
CA ARG A 67 -11.52 -15.55 13.97
C ARG A 67 -10.75 -14.28 14.33
N THR A 68 -11.07 -13.75 15.52
CA THR A 68 -10.34 -12.61 16.10
C THR A 68 -8.89 -12.97 16.34
N ARG A 69 -7.99 -12.03 16.07
CA ARG A 69 -6.55 -12.16 16.28
C ARG A 69 -6.08 -11.15 17.31
N SER A 70 -5.15 -11.52 18.17
CA SER A 70 -4.45 -10.62 19.10
C SER A 70 -3.20 -9.99 18.48
N SER A 71 -2.69 -10.57 17.38
CA SER A 71 -1.54 -10.12 16.63
C SER A 71 -1.86 -10.02 15.13
N LEU A 72 -1.07 -9.23 14.40
CA LEU A 72 -1.06 -9.20 12.94
C LEU A 72 0.13 -9.98 12.35
N ASP A 73 0.92 -10.62 13.18
CA ASP A 73 2.05 -11.44 12.77
C ASP A 73 1.59 -12.73 12.08
N LEU A 74 2.49 -13.37 11.35
CA LEU A 74 2.24 -14.69 10.78
C LEU A 74 1.92 -15.69 11.89
N PRO A 75 0.83 -16.47 11.80
CA PRO A 75 0.45 -17.39 12.86
C PRO A 75 1.40 -18.58 12.95
N GLY A 76 1.45 -19.21 14.13
CA GLY A 76 2.32 -20.35 14.41
C GLY A 76 3.80 -20.01 14.26
N HIS A 77 4.58 -20.93 13.76
CA HIS A 77 6.03 -20.80 13.64
C HIS A 77 6.51 -20.45 12.23
N GLN A 78 5.65 -19.78 11.42
CA GLN A 78 5.98 -19.41 10.04
C GLN A 78 7.15 -18.43 9.96
N GLU A 79 7.27 -17.51 10.93
CA GLU A 79 8.38 -16.57 10.96
C GLU A 79 9.72 -17.27 11.26
N GLN A 80 9.73 -18.30 12.12
CA GLN A 80 10.93 -19.09 12.37
C GLN A 80 11.40 -19.85 11.12
N LEU A 81 10.46 -20.39 10.33
CA LEU A 81 10.79 -21.00 9.04
C LEU A 81 11.38 -19.95 8.08
N LEU A 82 10.75 -18.79 7.97
CA LEU A 82 11.22 -17.70 7.10
C LEU A 82 12.64 -17.26 7.51
N GLU A 83 12.88 -17.02 8.78
CA GLU A 83 14.20 -16.67 9.31
C GLU A 83 15.26 -17.73 9.01
N ALA A 84 14.92 -19.01 9.24
CA ALA A 84 15.85 -20.10 8.99
C ALA A 84 16.26 -20.21 7.53
N VAL A 85 15.31 -20.02 6.60
CA VAL A 85 15.57 -20.05 5.17
C VAL A 85 16.37 -18.80 4.72
N VAL A 86 16.04 -17.62 5.21
CA VAL A 86 16.81 -16.39 4.92
C VAL A 86 18.26 -16.51 5.36
N ARG A 87 18.52 -17.15 6.52
CA ARG A 87 19.88 -17.38 7.04
C ARG A 87 20.73 -18.30 6.14
N THR A 88 20.16 -18.98 5.18
CA THR A 88 20.93 -19.73 4.15
C THR A 88 21.74 -18.83 3.24
N GLY A 89 21.41 -17.53 3.18
CA GLY A 89 22.02 -16.56 2.26
C GLY A 89 21.48 -16.62 0.83
N LYS A 90 20.55 -17.53 0.55
CA LYS A 90 19.91 -17.61 -0.76
C LYS A 90 18.86 -16.51 -0.92
N PRO A 91 18.61 -16.02 -2.15
CA PRO A 91 17.50 -15.12 -2.42
C PRO A 91 16.18 -15.76 -1.98
N VAL A 92 15.39 -15.02 -1.22
CA VAL A 92 14.07 -15.45 -0.75
C VAL A 92 13.00 -14.55 -1.32
N VAL A 93 11.95 -15.14 -1.89
CA VAL A 93 10.71 -14.48 -2.29
C VAL A 93 9.59 -14.99 -1.40
N LEU A 94 8.86 -14.07 -0.78
CA LEU A 94 7.70 -14.39 0.03
C LEU A 94 6.42 -14.21 -0.79
N VAL A 95 5.59 -15.24 -0.82
CA VAL A 95 4.21 -15.18 -1.32
C VAL A 95 3.28 -15.27 -0.12
N LEU A 96 2.47 -14.25 0.09
CA LEU A 96 1.51 -14.19 1.17
C LEU A 96 0.11 -14.54 0.67
N ILE A 97 -0.44 -15.66 1.16
CA ILE A 97 -1.86 -16.01 1.02
C ILE A 97 -2.55 -15.54 2.30
N TRP A 98 -3.16 -14.33 2.26
CA TRP A 98 -3.49 -13.62 3.47
C TRP A 98 -4.71 -12.71 3.32
N GLY A 99 -5.62 -12.76 4.28
CA GLY A 99 -6.90 -12.04 4.22
C GLY A 99 -6.93 -10.68 4.92
N ARG A 100 -5.81 -10.22 5.50
CA ARG A 100 -5.71 -8.95 6.24
C ARG A 100 -4.30 -8.35 6.14
N PRO A 101 -4.07 -7.05 6.46
CA PRO A 101 -2.73 -6.52 6.61
C PRO A 101 -1.93 -7.28 7.68
N ALA A 102 -0.66 -7.57 7.40
CA ALA A 102 0.25 -8.30 8.29
C ALA A 102 1.46 -7.48 8.71
N THR A 103 1.99 -7.76 9.90
CA THR A 103 3.24 -7.18 10.41
C THR A 103 4.41 -8.07 9.97
N ILE A 104 4.94 -7.82 8.77
CA ILE A 104 5.99 -8.64 8.15
C ILE A 104 7.33 -7.92 8.06
N ASN A 105 7.72 -7.24 9.16
CA ASN A 105 8.95 -6.44 9.19
C ASN A 105 10.20 -7.22 8.81
N PHE A 106 10.30 -8.48 9.23
CA PHE A 106 11.45 -9.33 8.89
C PHE A 106 11.49 -9.62 7.38
N ALA A 107 10.35 -9.97 6.79
CA ALA A 107 10.24 -10.21 5.35
C ALA A 107 10.56 -8.96 4.53
N ASP A 108 10.02 -7.79 4.93
CA ASP A 108 10.31 -6.51 4.29
C ASP A 108 11.81 -6.22 4.22
N ARG A 109 12.52 -6.53 5.29
CA ARG A 109 13.95 -6.26 5.38
C ARG A 109 14.84 -7.25 4.61
N TYR A 110 14.47 -8.53 4.58
CA TYR A 110 15.38 -9.59 4.15
C TYR A 110 14.95 -10.33 2.90
N CYS A 111 13.67 -10.36 2.55
CA CYS A 111 13.21 -10.94 1.28
C CYS A 111 13.59 -10.07 0.10
N LYS A 112 13.81 -10.68 -1.05
CA LYS A 112 14.12 -9.99 -2.31
C LYS A 112 12.86 -9.56 -3.06
N GLY A 113 11.72 -10.17 -2.75
CA GLY A 113 10.41 -9.83 -3.26
C GLY A 113 9.33 -10.33 -2.33
N ILE A 114 8.21 -9.62 -2.29
CA ILE A 114 7.03 -9.99 -1.52
C ILE A 114 5.83 -9.85 -2.45
N LEU A 115 5.09 -10.93 -2.64
CA LEU A 115 3.84 -10.95 -3.40
C LEU A 115 2.67 -11.14 -2.43
N ALA A 116 1.92 -10.07 -2.16
CA ALA A 116 0.71 -10.11 -1.37
C ALA A 116 -0.45 -10.57 -2.27
N ALA A 117 -0.72 -11.88 -2.29
CA ALA A 117 -1.66 -12.49 -3.22
C ALA A 117 -3.12 -12.45 -2.73
N GLY A 118 -3.37 -12.10 -1.47
CA GLY A 118 -4.70 -12.19 -0.89
C GLY A 118 -5.22 -13.62 -0.88
N TYR A 119 -6.51 -13.82 -1.14
CA TYR A 119 -7.11 -15.13 -1.41
C TYR A 119 -7.42 -15.25 -2.90
N PRO A 120 -6.48 -15.73 -3.73
CA PRO A 120 -6.53 -15.57 -5.17
C PRO A 120 -7.49 -16.55 -5.90
N GLY A 121 -8.19 -17.40 -5.17
CA GLY A 121 -9.16 -18.34 -5.73
C GLY A 121 -8.53 -19.53 -6.51
N ALA A 122 -9.34 -20.18 -7.34
CA ALA A 122 -8.98 -21.45 -7.97
C ALA A 122 -7.78 -21.35 -8.94
N GLN A 123 -7.59 -20.22 -9.61
CA GLN A 123 -6.47 -19.98 -10.53
C GLN A 123 -5.27 -19.28 -9.86
N GLY A 124 -5.30 -19.15 -8.54
CA GLY A 124 -4.29 -18.41 -7.78
C GLY A 124 -2.88 -18.94 -7.98
N GLY A 125 -2.71 -20.25 -7.99
CA GLY A 125 -1.40 -20.87 -8.20
C GLY A 125 -0.79 -20.50 -9.56
N LEU A 126 -1.60 -20.51 -10.63
CA LEU A 126 -1.17 -20.11 -11.96
C LEU A 126 -0.79 -18.63 -11.99
N ALA A 127 -1.67 -17.76 -11.51
CA ALA A 127 -1.42 -16.31 -11.50
C ALA A 127 -0.17 -15.93 -10.69
N ILE A 128 0.08 -16.59 -9.55
CA ILE A 128 1.29 -16.41 -8.76
C ILE A 128 2.53 -16.86 -9.54
N ALA A 129 2.47 -18.02 -10.18
CA ALA A 129 3.58 -18.54 -10.95
C ALA A 129 3.93 -17.63 -12.14
N GLU A 130 2.94 -17.15 -12.88
CA GLU A 130 3.11 -16.20 -13.98
C GLU A 130 3.71 -14.87 -13.50
N ALA A 131 3.25 -14.35 -12.36
CA ALA A 131 3.84 -13.15 -11.77
C ALA A 131 5.32 -13.36 -11.41
N LEU A 132 5.65 -14.48 -10.74
CA LEU A 132 7.03 -14.79 -10.34
C LEU A 132 7.97 -15.01 -11.54
N LYS A 133 7.46 -15.54 -12.64
CA LYS A 133 8.19 -15.71 -13.91
C LYS A 133 8.36 -14.40 -14.68
N GLY A 134 7.49 -13.42 -14.42
CA GLY A 134 7.43 -12.19 -15.19
C GLY A 134 6.62 -12.31 -16.48
N ASP A 135 5.75 -13.32 -16.61
CA ASP A 135 4.84 -13.49 -17.75
C ASP A 135 3.83 -12.33 -17.80
N TYR A 136 3.55 -11.71 -16.66
CA TYR A 136 2.91 -10.40 -16.57
C TYR A 136 3.53 -9.56 -15.46
N ASN A 137 3.33 -8.26 -15.54
CA ASN A 137 3.79 -7.29 -14.55
C ASN A 137 2.66 -7.02 -13.54
N PRO A 138 2.80 -7.38 -12.24
CA PRO A 138 1.77 -7.11 -11.24
C PRO A 138 1.53 -5.61 -11.08
N GLY A 139 0.29 -5.16 -11.27
CA GLY A 139 -0.13 -3.75 -11.13
C GLY A 139 -1.09 -3.52 -9.96
N GLY A 140 -1.27 -4.52 -9.09
CA GLY A 140 -2.13 -4.41 -7.92
C GLY A 140 -1.59 -3.46 -6.87
N LYS A 141 -2.49 -2.78 -6.14
CA LYS A 141 -2.16 -1.89 -5.02
C LYS A 141 -2.80 -2.41 -3.74
N LEU A 142 -2.12 -2.20 -2.61
CA LEU A 142 -2.67 -2.55 -1.31
C LEU A 142 -3.92 -1.73 -1.00
N THR A 143 -4.99 -2.40 -0.64
CA THR A 143 -6.29 -1.80 -0.29
C THR A 143 -6.44 -1.46 1.19
N GLY A 144 -5.40 -1.71 1.97
CA GLY A 144 -5.33 -1.40 3.39
C GLY A 144 -3.92 -0.97 3.78
N THR A 145 -3.81 -0.32 4.92
CA THR A 145 -2.53 0.08 5.51
C THR A 145 -1.91 -1.09 6.25
N TRP A 146 -0.64 -1.36 6.00
CA TRP A 146 0.13 -2.38 6.70
C TRP A 146 0.99 -1.73 7.79
N LEU A 147 0.91 -2.29 8.99
CA LEU A 147 1.52 -1.75 10.19
C LEU A 147 2.84 -2.46 10.49
N LYS A 148 3.70 -1.79 11.25
CA LYS A 148 4.92 -2.41 11.80
C LYS A 148 4.63 -3.20 13.07
N THR A 149 3.54 -2.88 13.75
CA THR A 149 3.12 -3.55 14.99
C THR A 149 1.64 -3.36 15.23
N VAL A 150 1.00 -4.35 15.86
CA VAL A 150 -0.41 -4.26 16.29
C VAL A 150 -0.66 -3.07 17.24
N GLY A 151 0.36 -2.61 17.96
CA GLY A 151 0.27 -1.45 18.84
C GLY A 151 0.00 -0.11 18.12
N GLN A 152 0.06 -0.07 16.79
CA GLN A 152 -0.33 1.10 15.99
C GLN A 152 -1.84 1.18 15.72
N LEU A 153 -2.62 0.17 16.09
CA LEU A 153 -4.07 0.20 15.95
C LEU A 153 -4.72 1.10 17.02
N PRO A 154 -5.83 1.79 16.69
CA PRO A 154 -6.48 1.86 15.37
C PRO A 154 -5.71 2.79 14.41
N MET A 155 -5.48 2.33 13.20
CA MET A 155 -4.88 3.13 12.15
C MET A 155 -5.83 3.18 10.95
N ASN A 156 -6.33 4.36 10.68
CA ASN A 156 -7.28 4.60 9.59
C ASN A 156 -6.62 5.49 8.52
N ILE A 157 -6.80 5.13 7.28
CA ILE A 157 -6.52 5.99 6.13
C ILE A 157 -7.89 6.34 5.53
N PRO A 158 -8.19 7.60 5.33
CA PRO A 158 -7.35 8.80 5.53
C PRO A 158 -7.13 9.15 7.01
N THR A 159 -6.01 9.79 7.31
CA THR A 159 -5.67 10.29 8.65
C THR A 159 -6.04 11.75 8.82
N LYS A 160 -6.39 12.14 10.05
CA LYS A 160 -6.53 13.55 10.43
C LYS A 160 -5.17 14.08 10.92
N PRO A 161 -4.91 15.40 10.76
CA PRO A 161 -3.76 16.05 11.37
C PRO A 161 -3.72 15.76 12.87
N ASN A 162 -2.55 15.42 13.39
CA ASN A 162 -2.34 15.14 14.80
C ASN A 162 -1.45 16.22 15.41
N ALA A 163 -1.96 16.95 16.41
CA ALA A 163 -1.20 17.98 17.09
C ALA A 163 -0.09 17.42 18.01
N ASN A 164 -0.17 16.14 18.37
CA ASN A 164 0.82 15.47 19.23
C ASN A 164 1.90 14.76 18.41
N TRP A 165 2.33 15.36 17.38
CA TRP A 165 3.31 14.81 16.42
C TRP A 165 4.73 14.69 16.99
N GLU A 166 5.04 15.24 18.18
CA GLU A 166 6.39 15.26 18.67
C GLU A 166 7.04 13.87 18.78
N PRO A 167 7.91 13.52 17.86
CA PRO A 167 8.56 12.22 17.85
C PRO A 167 9.54 12.05 19.01
N MET A 168 9.85 13.10 19.74
CA MET A 168 10.86 13.05 20.80
C MET A 168 10.40 12.28 22.04
N GLN A 169 9.11 12.22 22.33
CA GLN A 169 8.56 11.50 23.49
C GLN A 169 8.30 10.02 23.21
N TYR A 170 8.11 9.64 21.95
CA TYR A 170 7.72 8.31 21.55
C TYR A 170 8.64 7.76 20.45
N ARG A 171 9.93 7.68 20.73
CA ARG A 171 10.95 7.16 19.78
C ARG A 171 10.91 5.64 19.63
N SER A 172 9.75 5.02 19.68
CA SER A 172 9.64 3.60 19.36
C SER A 172 9.67 3.38 17.83
N ALA A 173 10.07 2.20 17.41
CA ALA A 173 10.03 1.83 15.99
C ALA A 173 8.61 1.96 15.40
N ALA A 174 7.57 1.79 16.23
CA ALA A 174 6.17 1.97 15.86
C ALA A 174 5.84 3.39 15.41
N ASN A 175 6.53 4.40 15.93
CA ASN A 175 6.26 5.81 15.57
C ASN A 175 7.04 6.29 14.34
N LYS A 176 7.88 5.43 13.74
CA LYS A 176 8.64 5.74 12.53
C LYS A 176 7.92 5.34 11.24
N GLY A 177 6.65 5.70 11.14
CA GLY A 177 5.82 5.45 9.97
C GLY A 177 5.24 4.03 9.91
N LEU A 178 4.59 3.76 8.82
CA LEU A 178 3.92 2.50 8.50
C LEU A 178 4.87 1.52 7.84
N LEU A 179 4.49 0.26 7.74
CA LEU A 179 5.22 -0.70 6.91
C LEU A 179 4.93 -0.40 5.44
N TYR A 180 3.65 -0.40 5.06
CA TYR A 180 3.19 0.03 3.75
C TYR A 180 1.91 0.84 3.87
N CYS A 181 1.83 1.95 3.14
CA CYS A 181 0.64 2.78 3.09
C CYS A 181 -0.45 2.19 2.18
N PHE A 182 -1.68 2.64 2.38
CA PHE A 182 -2.77 2.42 1.43
C PHE A 182 -2.33 2.81 0.01
N GLY A 183 -2.65 1.97 -0.96
CA GLY A 183 -2.29 2.19 -2.36
C GLY A 183 -0.86 1.79 -2.73
N HIS A 184 -0.02 1.35 -1.78
CA HIS A 184 1.33 0.89 -2.07
C HIS A 184 1.32 -0.32 -3.02
N GLY A 185 2.27 -0.34 -3.94
CA GLY A 185 2.53 -1.46 -4.85
C GLY A 185 3.68 -1.13 -5.78
N LEU A 186 4.53 -2.10 -6.02
CA LEU A 186 5.66 -2.01 -6.92
C LEU A 186 5.30 -2.58 -8.30
N SER A 187 6.09 -2.23 -9.29
CA SER A 187 5.98 -2.72 -10.67
C SER A 187 7.35 -3.15 -11.17
N TYR A 188 7.39 -4.02 -12.18
CA TYR A 188 8.62 -4.36 -12.91
C TYR A 188 9.06 -3.24 -13.87
N THR A 189 8.26 -2.17 -13.98
CA THR A 189 8.57 -0.96 -14.74
C THR A 189 8.46 0.28 -13.88
N THR A 190 8.75 1.44 -14.44
CA THR A 190 8.68 2.73 -13.74
C THR A 190 7.76 3.69 -14.47
N PHE A 191 7.09 4.56 -13.69
CA PHE A 191 6.16 5.53 -14.24
C PHE A 191 6.55 6.95 -13.83
N ARG A 192 6.50 7.89 -14.78
CA ARG A 192 6.66 9.31 -14.55
C ARG A 192 5.33 10.01 -14.69
N TYR A 193 5.06 10.92 -13.78
CA TYR A 193 3.90 11.79 -13.76
C TYR A 193 4.31 13.21 -14.09
N ASP A 194 3.59 13.86 -14.97
CA ASP A 194 3.80 15.27 -15.33
C ASP A 194 2.52 15.94 -15.82
N ASN A 195 2.61 17.26 -16.14
CA ASN A 195 1.54 18.06 -16.74
C ASN A 195 0.23 18.05 -15.96
N LEU A 196 0.31 18.20 -14.63
CA LEU A 196 -0.89 18.42 -13.81
C LEU A 196 -1.58 19.73 -14.25
N LYS A 197 -2.87 19.63 -14.53
CA LYS A 197 -3.73 20.77 -14.83
C LYS A 197 -5.01 20.66 -14.03
N ILE A 198 -5.48 21.79 -13.53
CA ILE A 198 -6.74 21.92 -12.83
C ILE A 198 -7.56 22.95 -13.60
N ASP A 199 -8.59 22.47 -14.27
CA ASP A 199 -9.51 23.33 -15.03
C ASP A 199 -10.83 23.43 -14.28
N SER A 200 -11.22 24.66 -13.93
CA SER A 200 -12.55 24.91 -13.40
C SER A 200 -13.56 24.98 -14.53
N ILE A 201 -14.48 24.02 -14.55
CA ILE A 201 -15.57 24.05 -15.51
C ILE A 201 -16.68 24.91 -14.91
N HIS A 202 -16.91 26.11 -15.50
CA HIS A 202 -18.00 26.99 -15.12
C HIS A 202 -19.35 26.35 -15.56
N SER A 203 -20.00 25.68 -14.65
CA SER A 203 -21.40 25.31 -14.78
C SER A 203 -22.07 25.42 -13.42
N GLN A 204 -23.38 25.50 -13.39
CA GLN A 204 -24.19 25.51 -12.15
C GLN A 204 -23.95 24.28 -11.26
N THR A 205 -23.08 23.37 -11.66
CA THR A 205 -22.70 22.12 -10.99
C THR A 205 -21.22 22.07 -10.61
N ALA A 206 -20.51 23.20 -10.46
CA ALA A 206 -19.15 23.34 -9.92
C ALA A 206 -18.25 22.08 -10.03
N HIS A 207 -17.98 21.63 -11.26
CA HIS A 207 -17.05 20.53 -11.51
C HIS A 207 -15.63 21.05 -11.70
N VAL A 208 -14.66 20.48 -11.00
CA VAL A 208 -13.24 20.74 -11.22
C VAL A 208 -12.64 19.55 -11.96
N LYS A 209 -12.16 19.77 -13.17
CA LYS A 209 -11.45 18.75 -13.94
C LYS A 209 -9.97 18.77 -13.58
N VAL A 210 -9.43 17.62 -13.18
CA VAL A 210 -8.01 17.41 -12.91
C VAL A 210 -7.45 16.47 -13.95
N THR A 211 -6.41 16.89 -14.68
CA THR A 211 -5.73 16.05 -15.66
C THR A 211 -4.24 15.96 -15.36
N CYS A 212 -3.64 14.81 -15.63
CA CYS A 212 -2.20 14.65 -15.61
C CYS A 212 -1.77 13.66 -16.70
N ARG A 213 -0.50 13.67 -17.06
CA ARG A 213 0.09 12.69 -17.97
C ARG A 213 0.92 11.69 -17.20
N VAL A 214 0.75 10.41 -17.50
CA VAL A 214 1.56 9.31 -16.97
C VAL A 214 2.27 8.63 -18.13
N THR A 215 3.57 8.41 -17.98
CA THR A 215 4.45 7.78 -18.97
C THR A 215 5.14 6.58 -18.37
N ASN A 216 5.10 5.44 -19.05
CA ASN A 216 5.96 4.30 -18.70
C ASN A 216 7.39 4.61 -19.15
N THR A 217 8.30 4.78 -18.19
CA THR A 217 9.70 5.11 -18.44
C THR A 217 10.65 3.91 -18.35
N GLY A 218 10.12 2.73 -18.05
CA GLY A 218 10.90 1.50 -17.99
C GLY A 218 10.87 0.72 -19.31
N SER A 219 11.35 -0.51 -19.25
CA SER A 219 11.58 -1.37 -20.45
C SER A 219 10.50 -2.45 -20.65
N VAL A 220 9.57 -2.61 -19.72
CA VAL A 220 8.48 -3.59 -19.81
C VAL A 220 7.12 -2.91 -19.70
N ALA A 221 6.12 -3.51 -20.32
CA ALA A 221 4.73 -3.04 -20.17
C ALA A 221 4.24 -3.24 -18.74
N GLY A 222 3.33 -2.38 -18.31
CA GLY A 222 2.78 -2.51 -16.97
C GLY A 222 1.56 -1.65 -16.73
N ASP A 223 0.86 -1.98 -15.67
CA ASP A 223 -0.28 -1.23 -15.18
C ASP A 223 0.15 -0.26 -14.08
N GLU A 224 -0.37 0.95 -14.13
CA GLU A 224 -0.31 1.90 -13.02
C GLU A 224 -1.72 2.23 -12.54
N VAL A 225 -1.87 2.39 -11.23
CA VAL A 225 -3.12 2.91 -10.62
C VAL A 225 -2.87 4.32 -10.16
N VAL A 226 -3.31 5.26 -10.96
CA VAL A 226 -3.21 6.69 -10.68
C VAL A 226 -4.26 7.07 -9.65
N GLN A 227 -3.86 7.69 -8.54
CA GLN A 227 -4.74 8.02 -7.42
C GLN A 227 -4.81 9.53 -7.24
N LEU A 228 -6.05 10.05 -7.15
CA LEU A 228 -6.35 11.45 -6.86
C LEU A 228 -6.77 11.61 -5.41
N TYR A 229 -6.08 12.49 -4.69
CA TYR A 229 -6.41 12.88 -3.33
C TYR A 229 -6.73 14.36 -3.25
N VAL A 230 -7.66 14.71 -2.36
CA VAL A 230 -8.06 16.08 -2.09
C VAL A 230 -7.97 16.35 -0.58
N ASN A 231 -7.50 17.55 -0.24
CA ASN A 231 -7.43 18.07 1.11
C ASN A 231 -8.06 19.46 1.16
N ASP A 232 -8.93 19.67 2.13
CA ASP A 232 -9.41 20.99 2.52
C ASP A 232 -8.34 21.63 3.42
N VAL A 233 -7.73 22.73 2.96
CA VAL A 233 -6.54 23.29 3.62
C VAL A 233 -6.89 23.97 4.93
N VAL A 234 -8.05 24.65 4.97
CA VAL A 234 -8.56 25.33 6.17
C VAL A 234 -10.07 25.13 6.26
N SER A 235 -10.50 24.44 7.28
CA SER A 235 -11.91 24.10 7.48
C SER A 235 -12.36 24.35 8.93
N SER A 236 -13.67 24.59 9.11
CA SER A 236 -14.28 24.85 10.42
C SER A 236 -14.17 23.67 11.39
N THR A 237 -14.03 22.46 10.85
CA THR A 237 -13.80 21.22 11.61
C THR A 237 -12.59 20.48 11.06
N THR A 238 -11.86 19.75 11.90
CA THR A 238 -10.68 19.00 11.45
C THR A 238 -11.04 17.98 10.40
N THR A 239 -10.56 18.18 9.18
CA THR A 239 -10.72 17.27 8.04
C THR A 239 -9.52 16.33 7.89
N TYR A 240 -9.61 15.38 6.98
CA TYR A 240 -8.52 14.45 6.68
C TYR A 240 -7.44 15.11 5.80
N GLU A 241 -6.18 14.72 6.03
CA GLU A 241 -5.04 15.25 5.28
C GLU A 241 -5.08 14.91 3.78
N LYS A 242 -5.59 13.74 3.45
CA LYS A 242 -5.71 13.27 2.07
C LYS A 242 -6.95 12.38 1.94
N ASN A 243 -7.95 12.84 1.22
CA ASN A 243 -9.11 12.03 0.88
C ASN A 243 -8.96 11.49 -0.55
N LEU A 244 -9.01 10.18 -0.74
CA LEU A 244 -9.08 9.58 -2.07
C LEU A 244 -10.41 9.98 -2.72
N ARG A 245 -10.34 10.65 -3.86
CA ARG A 245 -11.50 11.13 -4.64
C ARG A 245 -11.59 10.52 -6.02
N GLY A 246 -10.56 9.81 -6.45
CA GLY A 246 -10.57 9.09 -7.71
C GLY A 246 -9.36 8.20 -7.87
N PHE A 247 -9.50 7.19 -8.68
CA PHE A 247 -8.38 6.37 -9.15
C PHE A 247 -8.69 5.84 -10.55
N GLU A 248 -7.64 5.63 -11.32
CA GLU A 248 -7.74 5.03 -12.65
C GLU A 248 -6.59 4.06 -12.87
N ARG A 249 -6.92 2.84 -13.30
CA ARG A 249 -5.92 1.85 -13.72
C ARG A 249 -5.70 1.96 -15.21
N ILE A 250 -4.45 2.17 -15.59
CA ILE A 250 -4.02 2.32 -16.97
C ILE A 250 -2.95 1.28 -17.30
N HIS A 251 -3.00 0.75 -18.52
CA HIS A 251 -1.94 -0.11 -19.06
C HIS A 251 -1.09 0.68 -20.05
N LEU A 252 0.24 0.65 -19.92
CA LEU A 252 1.17 1.38 -20.75
C LEU A 252 2.30 0.48 -21.26
N GLN A 253 2.56 0.54 -22.56
CA GLN A 253 3.75 -0.04 -23.17
C GLN A 253 5.00 0.79 -22.81
N PRO A 254 6.23 0.24 -22.93
CA PRO A 254 7.45 1.02 -22.77
C PRO A 254 7.44 2.29 -23.63
N GLY A 255 7.67 3.45 -23.01
CA GLY A 255 7.65 4.75 -23.66
C GLY A 255 6.25 5.34 -23.93
N GLU A 256 5.19 4.57 -23.74
CA GLU A 256 3.82 5.06 -23.91
C GLU A 256 3.43 6.05 -22.82
N SER A 257 2.67 7.06 -23.24
CA SER A 257 2.10 8.08 -22.35
C SER A 257 0.58 8.12 -22.49
N ARG A 258 -0.12 8.33 -21.37
CA ARG A 258 -1.56 8.54 -21.36
C ARG A 258 -1.93 9.74 -20.49
N GLU A 259 -2.90 10.50 -20.94
CA GLU A 259 -3.57 11.51 -20.12
C GLU A 259 -4.66 10.83 -19.30
N VAL A 260 -4.61 11.06 -17.98
CA VAL A 260 -5.61 10.62 -17.00
C VAL A 260 -6.40 11.82 -16.55
N SER A 261 -7.71 11.66 -16.42
CA SER A 261 -8.64 12.74 -16.11
C SER A 261 -9.57 12.33 -14.97
N PHE A 262 -9.68 13.18 -13.97
CA PHE A 262 -10.62 13.04 -12.86
C PHE A 262 -11.57 14.23 -12.82
N SER A 263 -12.76 14.02 -12.28
CA SER A 263 -13.74 15.06 -12.01
C SER A 263 -13.99 15.13 -10.51
N ILE A 264 -13.72 16.28 -9.90
CA ILE A 264 -14.09 16.58 -8.51
C ILE A 264 -15.44 17.28 -8.55
N VAL A 265 -16.41 16.71 -7.87
CA VAL A 265 -17.76 17.27 -7.73
C VAL A 265 -17.95 17.88 -6.34
N PRO A 266 -18.95 18.76 -6.11
CA PRO A 266 -19.17 19.35 -4.79
C PRO A 266 -19.27 18.33 -3.67
N ASP A 267 -19.88 17.17 -3.91
CA ASP A 267 -19.99 16.08 -2.93
C ASP A 267 -18.63 15.54 -2.48
N ASP A 268 -17.59 15.67 -3.29
CA ASP A 268 -16.22 15.28 -2.92
C ASP A 268 -15.57 16.24 -1.92
N LEU A 269 -16.12 17.46 -1.80
CA LEU A 269 -15.60 18.54 -0.96
C LEU A 269 -16.36 18.71 0.35
N ILE A 270 -17.45 17.95 0.54
CA ILE A 270 -18.31 18.05 1.73
C ILE A 270 -17.56 17.71 3.01
N LEU A 271 -17.74 18.55 4.01
CA LEU A 271 -17.42 18.26 5.41
C LEU A 271 -18.71 18.28 6.26
N ILE A 272 -18.62 17.74 7.45
CA ILE A 272 -19.66 17.88 8.50
C ILE A 272 -19.19 18.95 9.48
N ASN A 273 -19.93 20.06 9.53
CA ASN A 273 -19.62 21.18 10.43
C ASN A 273 -20.04 20.91 11.89
N GLU A 274 -19.76 21.83 12.80
CA GLU A 274 -20.12 21.72 14.21
C GLU A 274 -21.63 21.61 14.45
N LYS A 275 -22.46 22.12 13.54
CA LYS A 275 -23.92 22.01 13.57
C LYS A 275 -24.42 20.67 13.02
N LYS A 276 -23.53 19.76 12.64
CA LYS A 276 -23.83 18.46 11.99
C LYS A 276 -24.49 18.61 10.60
N GLU A 277 -24.25 19.71 9.94
CA GLU A 277 -24.71 19.95 8.57
C GLU A 277 -23.66 19.53 7.57
N ARG A 278 -24.10 19.01 6.42
CA ARG A 278 -23.23 18.70 5.27
C ARG A 278 -23.03 19.99 4.47
N VAL A 279 -21.82 20.50 4.46
CA VAL A 279 -21.50 21.78 3.79
C VAL A 279 -20.22 21.66 2.97
N VAL A 280 -20.14 22.47 1.93
CA VAL A 280 -18.87 22.78 1.25
C VAL A 280 -18.48 24.19 1.67
N GLU A 281 -17.36 24.33 2.34
CA GLU A 281 -16.89 25.65 2.78
C GLU A 281 -16.04 26.29 1.69
N PRO A 282 -16.17 27.63 1.50
CA PRO A 282 -15.29 28.34 0.58
C PRO A 282 -13.85 28.33 1.11
N GLY A 283 -12.90 28.03 0.24
CA GLY A 283 -11.51 27.94 0.66
C GLY A 283 -10.60 27.32 -0.40
N GLU A 284 -9.36 27.12 0.00
CA GLU A 284 -8.36 26.43 -0.81
C GLU A 284 -8.48 24.93 -0.64
N PHE A 285 -8.53 24.20 -1.75
CA PHE A 285 -8.46 22.75 -1.80
C PHE A 285 -7.18 22.32 -2.50
N ARG A 286 -6.37 21.54 -1.81
CA ARG A 286 -5.15 20.94 -2.36
C ARG A 286 -5.48 19.67 -3.11
N VAL A 287 -4.96 19.58 -4.34
CA VAL A 287 -5.06 18.42 -5.22
C VAL A 287 -3.71 17.70 -5.21
N MET A 288 -3.73 16.40 -5.02
CA MET A 288 -2.54 15.56 -5.00
C MET A 288 -2.77 14.34 -5.88
N VAL A 289 -1.87 14.10 -6.82
CA VAL A 289 -1.92 12.92 -7.69
C VAL A 289 -0.68 12.07 -7.46
N GLY A 290 -0.86 10.78 -7.27
CA GLY A 290 0.25 9.89 -6.99
C GLY A 290 -0.05 8.43 -7.24
N SER A 291 0.92 7.60 -6.90
CA SER A 291 0.89 6.14 -7.03
C SER A 291 0.38 5.46 -5.75
N SER A 292 0.42 6.16 -4.61
CA SER A 292 -0.09 5.70 -3.32
C SER A 292 -0.36 6.89 -2.39
N TYR A 293 -0.88 6.62 -1.19
CA TYR A 293 -1.14 7.65 -0.17
C TYR A 293 0.12 8.42 0.23
N ASP A 294 1.27 7.80 0.26
CA ASP A 294 2.58 8.38 0.63
C ASP A 294 3.49 8.69 -0.57
N ASP A 295 3.18 8.18 -1.75
CA ASP A 295 3.90 8.46 -2.99
C ASP A 295 3.14 9.45 -3.89
N ILE A 296 3.08 10.70 -3.41
CA ILE A 296 2.46 11.80 -4.15
C ILE A 296 3.48 12.40 -5.12
N ARG A 297 3.17 12.36 -6.41
CA ARG A 297 4.03 12.79 -7.51
C ARG A 297 3.77 14.22 -7.97
N LEU A 298 2.50 14.65 -7.94
CA LEU A 298 2.07 15.96 -8.42
C LEU A 298 1.17 16.61 -7.37
N LYS A 299 1.31 17.93 -7.20
CA LYS A 299 0.50 18.73 -6.26
C LYS A 299 0.18 20.06 -6.88
N ASP A 300 -1.05 20.50 -6.69
CA ASP A 300 -1.54 21.85 -7.02
C ASP A 300 -2.75 22.17 -6.14
N SER A 301 -3.38 23.31 -6.30
CA SER A 301 -4.58 23.69 -5.57
C SER A 301 -5.56 24.47 -6.41
N PHE A 302 -6.81 24.50 -5.97
CA PHE A 302 -7.84 25.39 -6.52
C PHE A 302 -8.59 26.07 -5.36
N PHE A 303 -9.23 27.19 -5.68
CA PHE A 303 -10.06 27.92 -4.73
C PHE A 303 -11.54 27.68 -5.05
N TYR A 304 -12.28 27.15 -4.06
CA TYR A 304 -13.74 27.07 -4.14
C TYR A 304 -14.34 28.33 -3.51
N ARG A 305 -15.30 28.97 -4.22
CA ARG A 305 -16.06 30.11 -3.73
C ARG A 305 -17.54 29.75 -3.75
N SER A 306 -18.21 29.85 -2.64
CA SER A 306 -19.66 29.75 -2.58
C SER A 306 -20.25 31.13 -2.82
N ASP A 307 -20.44 31.50 -4.05
CA ASP A 307 -21.30 32.67 -4.35
C ASP A 307 -22.73 32.18 -4.46
N THR A 308 -23.60 32.80 -3.70
CA THR A 308 -25.06 32.60 -3.79
C THR A 308 -25.62 33.06 -5.10
N THR A 309 -24.80 33.64 -6.02
CA THR A 309 -25.20 34.18 -7.30
C THR A 309 -24.46 33.66 -8.53
N ASP A 310 -23.22 33.16 -8.39
CA ASP A 310 -22.49 32.53 -9.53
C ASP A 310 -21.29 31.71 -8.98
N GLY A 311 -21.35 30.39 -9.11
CA GLY A 311 -20.27 29.50 -8.71
C GLY A 311 -19.00 29.68 -9.55
N ASN A 312 -18.07 30.50 -9.09
CA ASN A 312 -16.78 30.72 -9.73
C ASN A 312 -15.68 29.93 -9.01
N VAL A 313 -15.21 28.86 -9.62
CA VAL A 313 -13.97 28.18 -9.25
C VAL A 313 -12.83 28.84 -10.03
N GLN A 314 -11.87 29.47 -9.36
CA GLN A 314 -10.66 30.00 -9.99
C GLN A 314 -9.47 29.12 -9.62
N SER A 315 -8.71 28.67 -10.61
CA SER A 315 -7.42 28.02 -10.36
C SER A 315 -6.42 29.07 -9.86
N ALA A 316 -5.79 28.82 -8.74
CA ALA A 316 -4.69 29.63 -8.25
C ALA A 316 -3.39 29.25 -8.97
N ASN A 317 -3.32 29.54 -10.29
CA ASN A 317 -2.08 29.43 -11.05
C ASN A 317 -1.16 30.60 -10.66
N LYS A 318 -0.45 30.47 -9.54
CA LYS A 318 0.82 31.19 -9.33
C LYS A 318 1.81 30.19 -8.77
N GLY A 319 2.61 29.67 -9.69
CA GLY A 319 3.79 28.88 -9.35
C GLY A 319 4.63 29.57 -8.29
N LYS A 320 4.51 29.15 -7.06
CA LYS A 320 5.61 29.12 -6.13
C LYS A 320 5.99 27.65 -6.03
N MET A 321 7.06 27.31 -6.74
CA MET A 321 7.85 26.16 -6.37
C MET A 321 8.12 26.31 -4.87
N ILE A 322 7.59 25.41 -4.08
CA ILE A 322 8.00 25.28 -2.69
C ILE A 322 9.43 24.77 -2.80
N ASP A 323 10.36 25.63 -2.39
CA ASP A 323 11.80 25.35 -2.31
C ASP A 323 11.98 24.13 -1.42
N GLU A 324 12.41 23.02 -2.02
CA GLU A 324 12.72 21.75 -1.32
C GLU A 324 13.91 21.90 -0.35
N SER A 325 14.54 23.07 -0.26
CA SER A 325 15.69 23.32 0.60
C SER A 325 15.34 23.30 2.10
N ASN A 326 14.08 23.47 2.48
CA ASN A 326 13.66 23.47 3.89
C ASN A 326 13.32 22.08 4.46
N PHE A 327 13.48 21.00 3.70
CA PHE A 327 13.28 19.63 4.17
C PHE A 327 14.56 18.78 4.23
N LYS A 328 15.72 19.40 4.02
CA LYS A 328 17.01 18.68 4.00
C LYS A 328 17.90 18.85 5.23
N GLU A 329 17.42 19.49 6.28
CA GLU A 329 18.20 19.55 7.53
C GLU A 329 17.47 18.80 8.64
N GLU A 330 17.61 17.50 8.66
CA GLU A 330 17.63 16.63 9.86
C GLU A 330 17.91 15.20 9.44
N LYS A 331 19.11 14.99 8.91
CA LYS A 331 19.75 13.67 8.86
C LYS A 331 21.19 13.82 9.30
N GLU A 332 21.41 13.82 10.60
CA GLU A 332 22.60 13.32 11.28
C GLU A 332 22.21 12.51 12.51
#